data_bedd39d042dd0b69e8c3be241b6c67c9
#
_entry.id   bedd39d042dd0b69e8c3be241b6c67c9
#
_cell.length_a   1.000
_cell.length_b   1.000
_cell.length_c   1.000
_cell.angle_alpha   90.00
_cell.angle_beta   90.00
_cell.angle_gamma   90.00
#
_symmetry.space_group_name_H-M   'P 1'
#
loop_
_entity.id
_entity.type
_entity.pdbx_description
1 polymer ?
#
loop_
_entity_poly.entity_id
_entity_poly.type
_entity_poly.pdbx_seq_one_letter_code
_entity_poly.pdbx_strand_id
1 'polypeptide(L)'
;MQQRQLLAGSIASACLALGLVACGSGEDPSSESTASTAPAPAPATSEYQPPDVALIPRDRIFGNPERAQGRVSPDGESISWLAPVDGVLNVWVAPADDPSAARPITNDGYRGINNHLWAPNSEYVYFLQDKGGTENYQVYASNVEIGEVRSLTPQDEGVRATIQGVSRSKEDKILVGSNDRNAQVFDLYMVDTATGEKTLVKENPGYAGWLVDNELEPRFGMMQAPGGGMNIVDFDGEVLMEIPAEDSLTTNPFGFDASNEHVYMVDSRGRDKAALVKVSTEDGSIVEVIAEPDKAD
;
A
#
# COMPACT_ATOMS: atom_id res chain seq x y z
N MET A 1 31.29 -33.32 -40.04
CA MET A 1 30.26 -34.01 -40.83
C MET A 1 28.91 -33.74 -40.22
N GLN A 2 28.16 -33.14 -40.93
CA GLN A 2 26.78 -32.87 -41.28
C GLN A 2 26.12 -31.65 -40.59
N GLN A 3 26.02 -30.65 -41.47
CA GLN A 3 25.05 -29.54 -41.45
C GLN A 3 23.61 -30.06 -41.62
N ARG A 4 22.65 -29.33 -41.06
CA ARG A 4 21.34 -29.00 -41.66
C ARG A 4 20.68 -27.93 -40.80
N GLN A 5 20.66 -26.72 -41.22
CA GLN A 5 19.80 -25.97 -42.15
C GLN A 5 18.52 -25.42 -41.47
N LEU A 6 18.51 -24.12 -41.51
CA LEU A 6 17.47 -23.10 -41.33
C LEU A 6 16.09 -23.49 -41.87
N LEU A 7 15.05 -23.07 -41.12
CA LEU A 7 13.79 -22.66 -41.74
C LEU A 7 13.23 -21.45 -40.98
N ALA A 8 13.30 -20.32 -41.67
CA ALA A 8 12.58 -19.10 -41.33
C ALA A 8 11.12 -19.28 -41.74
N GLY A 9 10.20 -18.93 -40.81
CA GLY A 9 8.77 -18.85 -41.08
C GLY A 9 8.24 -17.49 -40.71
N SER A 10 8.17 -16.60 -41.69
CA SER A 10 7.42 -15.34 -41.62
C SER A 10 5.93 -15.66 -41.52
N ILE A 11 5.23 -15.07 -40.55
CA ILE A 11 3.76 -15.00 -40.54
C ILE A 11 3.36 -13.55 -40.63
N ALA A 12 2.64 -13.26 -41.70
CA ALA A 12 2.17 -11.97 -42.14
C ALA A 12 1.07 -11.39 -41.23
N SER A 13 1.13 -10.10 -41.10
CA SER A 13 0.04 -9.21 -40.61
C SER A 13 -1.23 -9.39 -41.43
N ALA A 14 -2.35 -9.64 -40.79
CA ALA A 14 -3.68 -9.54 -41.40
C ALA A 14 -4.41 -8.31 -40.78
N CYS A 15 -4.42 -7.23 -41.54
CA CYS A 15 -5.31 -6.11 -41.33
C CYS A 15 -6.76 -6.52 -41.66
N LEU A 16 -7.67 -6.45 -40.70
CA LEU A 16 -9.10 -6.61 -40.93
C LEU A 16 -9.73 -5.24 -41.13
N ALA A 17 -10.03 -4.91 -42.41
CA ALA A 17 -10.84 -3.75 -42.79
C ALA A 17 -12.33 -4.07 -42.63
N LEU A 18 -13.07 -3.36 -41.82
CA LEU A 18 -14.52 -3.41 -41.82
C LEU A 18 -15.08 -2.53 -42.93
N GLY A 19 -15.70 -3.17 -43.93
CA GLY A 19 -16.40 -2.53 -44.99
C GLY A 19 -17.74 -1.92 -44.58
N LEU A 20 -17.94 -0.68 -44.97
CA LEU A 20 -19.22 0.00 -45.01
C LEU A 20 -20.09 -0.59 -46.08
N VAL A 21 -21.25 -1.12 -45.72
CA VAL A 21 -22.32 -1.47 -46.67
C VAL A 21 -23.20 -0.26 -46.85
N ALA A 22 -23.13 0.34 -48.05
CA ALA A 22 -24.08 1.29 -48.53
C ALA A 22 -25.29 0.52 -49.16
N CYS A 23 -26.50 0.72 -48.65
CA CYS A 23 -27.72 0.34 -49.35
C CYS A 23 -28.31 1.56 -50.05
N GLY A 24 -28.48 1.40 -51.34
CA GLY A 24 -28.94 2.41 -52.26
C GLY A 24 -30.47 2.65 -52.24
N SER A 25 -30.72 3.82 -52.69
CA SER A 25 -31.87 4.42 -53.40
C SER A 25 -33.17 3.63 -53.57
N GLY A 26 -34.24 4.22 -53.11
CA GLY A 26 -35.60 4.11 -53.59
C GLY A 26 -36.29 5.48 -53.45
N GLU A 27 -36.41 6.16 -54.60
CA GLU A 27 -37.20 7.41 -54.73
C GLU A 27 -38.69 7.06 -54.71
N ASP A 28 -39.49 7.84 -53.97
CA ASP A 28 -40.79 8.28 -54.43
C ASP A 28 -41.20 9.59 -53.70
N PRO A 29 -41.87 10.50 -54.41
CA PRO A 29 -41.98 11.89 -54.04
C PRO A 29 -43.34 12.23 -53.42
N SER A 30 -43.33 13.27 -52.59
CA SER A 30 -44.44 14.16 -52.26
C SER A 30 -44.88 14.17 -50.80
N SER A 31 -44.41 15.17 -50.11
CA SER A 31 -45.23 16.19 -49.48
C SER A 31 -44.38 17.20 -48.68
N GLU A 32 -44.35 18.41 -49.15
CA GLU A 32 -43.84 19.56 -48.41
C GLU A 32 -44.60 19.73 -47.11
N SER A 33 -43.87 19.63 -45.99
CA SER A 33 -44.29 20.24 -44.74
C SER A 33 -43.13 21.02 -44.21
N THR A 34 -43.07 22.30 -44.48
CA THR A 34 -42.15 23.26 -43.88
C THR A 34 -42.54 23.44 -42.41
N ALA A 35 -42.02 22.58 -41.56
CA ALA A 35 -41.96 22.85 -40.12
C ALA A 35 -40.67 23.58 -39.84
N SER A 36 -40.76 24.90 -39.69
CA SER A 36 -39.73 25.76 -39.14
C SER A 36 -39.44 25.30 -37.70
N THR A 37 -38.40 24.50 -37.53
CA THR A 37 -37.85 24.20 -36.21
C THR A 37 -37.04 25.41 -35.76
N ALA A 38 -37.61 26.23 -34.89
CA ALA A 38 -36.84 27.19 -34.13
C ALA A 38 -35.73 26.46 -33.35
N PRO A 39 -34.51 26.99 -33.35
CA PRO A 39 -33.42 26.37 -32.58
C PRO A 39 -33.82 26.32 -31.10
N ALA A 40 -33.63 25.16 -30.47
CA ALA A 40 -33.83 25.00 -29.04
C ALA A 40 -33.01 26.07 -28.31
N PRO A 41 -33.52 26.72 -27.27
CA PRO A 41 -32.76 27.67 -26.50
C PRO A 41 -31.54 26.97 -25.92
N ALA A 42 -30.38 27.56 -26.11
CA ALA A 42 -29.12 27.11 -25.48
C ALA A 42 -29.38 26.98 -23.97
N PRO A 43 -28.85 25.92 -23.33
CA PRO A 43 -28.99 25.80 -21.89
C PRO A 43 -28.40 27.05 -21.24
N ALA A 44 -29.18 27.70 -20.38
CA ALA A 44 -28.74 28.84 -19.61
C ALA A 44 -27.53 28.38 -18.80
N THR A 45 -26.35 28.84 -19.16
CA THR A 45 -25.16 28.72 -18.30
C THR A 45 -25.44 29.55 -17.07
N SER A 46 -25.87 28.89 -16.00
CA SER A 46 -25.85 29.49 -14.67
C SER A 46 -24.40 29.83 -14.38
N GLU A 47 -24.03 31.13 -14.52
CA GLU A 47 -22.77 31.61 -13.99
C GLU A 47 -22.79 31.34 -12.48
N TYR A 48 -22.07 30.31 -12.06
CA TYR A 48 -21.80 30.10 -10.66
C TYR A 48 -21.01 31.28 -10.14
N GLN A 49 -21.69 32.14 -9.38
CA GLN A 49 -21.03 33.18 -8.61
C GLN A 49 -20.63 32.56 -7.26
N PRO A 50 -19.33 32.34 -7.02
CA PRO A 50 -18.89 31.88 -5.71
C PRO A 50 -19.35 32.88 -4.64
N PRO A 51 -19.77 32.40 -3.47
CA PRO A 51 -20.12 33.31 -2.37
C PRO A 51 -18.90 34.17 -2.03
N ASP A 52 -19.16 35.43 -1.64
CA ASP A 52 -18.14 36.37 -1.17
C ASP A 52 -17.62 35.97 0.22
N VAL A 53 -16.96 34.81 0.26
CA VAL A 53 -16.35 34.24 1.46
C VAL A 53 -14.86 34.15 1.20
N ALA A 54 -14.05 34.58 2.14
CA ALA A 54 -12.60 34.40 2.05
C ALA A 54 -12.25 32.92 1.88
N LEU A 55 -11.57 32.59 0.78
CA LEU A 55 -11.12 31.22 0.55
C LEU A 55 -10.07 30.83 1.60
N ILE A 56 -10.15 29.60 2.08
CA ILE A 56 -9.12 29.05 2.95
C ILE A 56 -7.84 28.90 2.10
N PRO A 57 -6.70 29.51 2.52
CA PRO A 57 -5.44 29.37 1.80
C PRO A 57 -5.05 27.88 1.65
N ARG A 58 -4.50 27.52 0.47
CA ARG A 58 -4.11 26.13 0.17
C ARG A 58 -3.08 25.56 1.13
N ASP A 59 -2.15 26.37 1.59
CA ASP A 59 -1.14 26.00 2.58
C ASP A 59 -1.73 25.57 3.92
N ARG A 60 -2.93 26.10 4.27
CA ARG A 60 -3.66 25.67 5.47
C ARG A 60 -4.29 24.29 5.34
N ILE A 61 -4.58 23.85 4.12
CA ILE A 61 -5.24 22.56 3.83
C ILE A 61 -4.19 21.52 3.40
N PHE A 62 -3.23 21.90 2.57
CA PHE A 62 -2.29 21.01 1.89
C PHE A 62 -0.83 21.23 2.30
N GLY A 63 -0.57 22.18 3.19
CA GLY A 63 0.78 22.40 3.70
C GLY A 63 1.25 21.24 4.57
N ASN A 64 2.55 21.00 4.57
CA ASN A 64 3.14 20.02 5.47
C ASN A 64 2.90 20.42 6.94
N PRO A 65 2.60 19.44 7.82
CA PRO A 65 2.49 19.70 9.25
C PRO A 65 3.85 20.13 9.82
N GLU A 66 3.83 20.91 10.87
CA GLU A 66 5.06 21.25 11.61
C GLU A 66 5.69 19.99 12.24
N ARG A 67 4.87 19.07 12.72
CA ARG A 67 5.27 17.76 13.24
C ARG A 67 4.14 16.75 13.01
N ALA A 68 4.50 15.54 12.64
CA ALA A 68 3.56 14.43 12.45
C ALA A 68 4.18 13.09 12.87
N GLN A 69 3.34 12.10 13.13
CA GLN A 69 3.73 10.70 13.37
C GLN A 69 4.78 10.55 14.47
N GLY A 70 4.56 11.17 15.64
CA GLY A 70 5.43 10.98 16.80
C GLY A 70 5.49 9.50 17.22
N ARG A 71 6.69 8.99 17.46
CA ARG A 71 6.96 7.62 17.90
C ARG A 71 8.01 7.60 19.00
N VAL A 72 7.89 6.66 19.93
CA VAL A 72 8.88 6.40 20.97
C VAL A 72 9.74 5.21 20.52
N SER A 73 11.04 5.28 20.75
CA SER A 73 11.96 4.15 20.51
C SER A 73 11.62 2.95 21.40
N PRO A 74 11.97 1.72 21.00
CA PRO A 74 11.68 0.51 21.77
C PRO A 74 12.27 0.49 23.19
N ASP A 75 13.41 1.14 23.40
CA ASP A 75 14.05 1.34 24.72
C ASP A 75 13.43 2.47 25.55
N GLY A 76 12.63 3.35 24.93
CA GLY A 76 12.00 4.49 25.57
C GLY A 76 12.91 5.72 25.72
N GLU A 77 14.15 5.67 25.27
CA GLU A 77 15.13 6.73 25.48
C GLU A 77 15.06 7.85 24.43
N SER A 78 14.46 7.58 23.28
CA SER A 78 14.34 8.52 22.16
C SER A 78 12.91 8.66 21.64
N ILE A 79 12.65 9.81 21.01
CA ILE A 79 11.44 10.05 20.24
C ILE A 79 11.79 10.42 18.81
N SER A 80 10.93 10.05 17.86
CA SER A 80 11.04 10.43 16.46
C SER A 80 9.73 11.01 15.94
N TRP A 81 9.82 11.84 14.91
CA TRP A 81 8.66 12.39 14.20
C TRP A 81 9.04 12.84 12.79
N LEU A 82 8.05 13.11 11.97
CA LEU A 82 8.22 13.78 10.69
C LEU A 82 8.11 15.29 10.87
N ALA A 83 9.07 16.04 10.33
CA ALA A 83 9.02 17.49 10.27
C ALA A 83 9.79 18.00 9.05
N PRO A 84 9.48 19.21 8.53
CA PRO A 84 10.16 19.75 7.35
C PRO A 84 11.64 20.06 7.60
N VAL A 85 12.49 19.72 6.61
CA VAL A 85 13.80 20.30 6.36
C VAL A 85 13.68 21.00 5.01
N ASP A 86 13.88 22.28 4.94
CA ASP A 86 13.72 23.12 3.73
C ASP A 86 12.36 22.89 3.02
N GLY A 87 11.28 22.68 3.82
CA GLY A 87 9.92 22.48 3.31
C GLY A 87 9.56 21.04 2.93
N VAL A 88 10.49 20.10 3.00
CA VAL A 88 10.31 18.67 2.69
C VAL A 88 10.30 17.85 3.97
N LEU A 89 9.32 16.96 4.14
CA LEU A 89 9.21 16.12 5.35
C LEU A 89 10.38 15.14 5.46
N ASN A 90 11.02 15.14 6.61
CA ASN A 90 12.15 14.29 6.98
C ASN A 90 11.93 13.69 8.37
N VAL A 91 12.67 12.63 8.70
CA VAL A 91 12.65 12.03 10.04
C VAL A 91 13.56 12.81 10.96
N TRP A 92 13.01 13.24 12.10
CA TRP A 92 13.72 13.88 13.19
C TRP A 92 13.74 12.96 14.40
N VAL A 93 14.80 13.06 15.19
CA VAL A 93 14.94 12.35 16.47
C VAL A 93 15.43 13.31 17.56
N ALA A 94 15.04 13.01 18.80
CA ALA A 94 15.54 13.67 20.00
C ALA A 94 15.58 12.67 21.16
N PRO A 95 16.41 12.93 22.21
CA PRO A 95 16.23 12.26 23.49
C PRO A 95 14.81 12.49 24.03
N ALA A 96 14.22 11.47 24.65
CA ALA A 96 12.87 11.57 25.18
C ALA A 96 12.74 12.60 26.31
N ASP A 97 13.81 12.79 27.08
CA ASP A 97 13.91 13.76 28.17
C ASP A 97 14.36 15.16 27.73
N ASP A 98 14.89 15.32 26.51
CA ASP A 98 15.28 16.61 25.92
C ASP A 98 14.84 16.77 24.46
N PRO A 99 13.54 17.02 24.19
CA PRO A 99 13.06 17.26 22.83
C PRO A 99 13.66 18.50 22.14
N SER A 100 14.34 19.39 22.90
CA SER A 100 15.00 20.57 22.34
C SER A 100 16.30 20.25 21.60
N ALA A 101 16.91 19.08 21.88
CA ALA A 101 18.08 18.56 21.18
C ALA A 101 17.74 17.84 19.85
N ALA A 102 16.55 18.10 19.30
CA ALA A 102 16.08 17.47 18.08
C ALA A 102 17.00 17.75 16.88
N ARG A 103 17.22 16.74 16.05
CA ARG A 103 17.92 16.85 14.79
C ARG A 103 17.32 15.95 13.72
N PRO A 104 17.42 16.31 12.43
CA PRO A 104 17.05 15.40 11.36
C PRO A 104 18.08 14.27 11.24
N ILE A 105 17.60 13.07 10.94
CA ILE A 105 18.43 11.89 10.63
C ILE A 105 18.26 11.45 9.17
N THR A 106 17.47 12.17 8.39
CA THR A 106 17.31 12.01 6.95
C THR A 106 17.40 13.38 6.28
N ASN A 107 17.69 13.40 4.99
CA ASN A 107 17.82 14.64 4.22
C ASN A 107 17.24 14.45 2.81
N ASP A 108 15.94 14.12 2.72
CA ASP A 108 15.25 14.14 1.44
C ASP A 108 14.94 15.57 1.03
N GLY A 109 15.25 15.91 -0.22
CA GLY A 109 15.03 17.25 -0.79
C GLY A 109 13.94 17.28 -1.84
N TYR A 110 13.15 16.21 -2.03
CA TYR A 110 12.21 16.14 -3.15
C TYR A 110 10.77 15.82 -2.74
N ARG A 111 10.44 14.60 -2.37
CA ARG A 111 9.06 14.18 -2.06
C ARG A 111 8.74 14.10 -0.59
N GLY A 112 9.76 13.96 0.23
CA GLY A 112 9.62 13.76 1.66
C GLY A 112 9.35 12.31 2.05
N ILE A 113 9.52 12.06 3.34
CA ILE A 113 9.24 10.77 3.96
C ILE A 113 7.83 10.84 4.55
N ASN A 114 6.98 9.88 4.20
CA ASN A 114 5.57 9.87 4.60
C ASN A 114 5.28 8.96 5.80
N ASN A 115 6.18 8.01 6.09
CA ASN A 115 6.05 7.10 7.21
C ASN A 115 7.42 6.58 7.63
N HIS A 116 7.56 6.29 8.92
CA HIS A 116 8.77 5.70 9.48
C HIS A 116 8.42 4.77 10.63
N LEU A 117 9.32 3.88 11.00
CA LEU A 117 9.22 3.05 12.20
C LEU A 117 10.60 2.79 12.81
N TRP A 118 10.64 2.58 14.13
CA TRP A 118 11.85 2.21 14.82
C TRP A 118 12.25 0.76 14.52
N ALA A 119 13.55 0.54 14.37
CA ALA A 119 14.11 -0.80 14.50
C ALA A 119 13.96 -1.28 15.95
N PRO A 120 13.77 -2.58 16.20
CA PRO A 120 13.61 -3.10 17.55
C PRO A 120 14.80 -2.85 18.49
N ASN A 121 16.01 -2.73 17.93
CA ASN A 121 17.25 -2.40 18.66
C ASN A 121 17.43 -0.90 18.99
N SER A 122 16.49 -0.04 18.58
CA SER A 122 16.57 1.43 18.76
C SER A 122 17.74 2.15 18.06
N GLU A 123 18.58 1.42 17.29
CA GLU A 123 19.72 2.00 16.60
C GLU A 123 19.40 2.61 15.23
N TYR A 124 18.28 2.16 14.63
CA TYR A 124 17.85 2.58 13.31
C TYR A 124 16.38 2.99 13.28
N VAL A 125 16.10 3.86 12.32
CA VAL A 125 14.72 4.14 11.88
C VAL A 125 14.59 3.67 10.44
N TYR A 126 13.57 2.85 10.17
CA TYR A 126 13.23 2.37 8.84
C TYR A 126 12.19 3.26 8.18
N PHE A 127 12.28 3.44 6.87
CA PHE A 127 11.31 4.19 6.08
C PHE A 127 11.26 3.71 4.64
N LEU A 128 10.18 4.06 3.96
CA LEU A 128 9.99 3.81 2.53
C LEU A 128 10.21 5.09 1.75
N GLN A 129 10.96 5.00 0.65
CA GLN A 129 11.15 6.10 -0.28
C GLN A 129 11.32 5.61 -1.72
N ASP A 130 10.87 6.40 -2.68
CA ASP A 130 11.08 6.20 -4.10
C ASP A 130 12.09 7.22 -4.66
N LYS A 131 12.57 6.99 -5.87
CA LYS A 131 13.43 7.94 -6.57
C LYS A 131 12.60 8.72 -7.60
N GLY A 132 12.54 10.04 -7.40
CA GLY A 132 12.01 10.95 -8.41
C GLY A 132 10.53 10.79 -8.73
N GLY A 133 9.73 10.22 -7.83
CA GLY A 133 8.29 10.06 -8.02
C GLY A 133 7.89 8.85 -8.86
N THR A 134 8.78 7.85 -8.99
CA THR A 134 8.51 6.62 -9.75
C THR A 134 7.57 5.66 -9.05
N GLU A 135 7.30 5.88 -7.74
CA GLU A 135 6.53 4.99 -6.86
C GLU A 135 7.13 3.57 -6.72
N ASN A 136 8.37 3.39 -7.18
CA ASN A 136 9.17 2.18 -6.95
C ASN A 136 9.84 2.31 -5.58
N TYR A 137 9.04 2.14 -4.53
CA TYR A 137 9.48 2.29 -3.16
C TYR A 137 10.50 1.21 -2.78
N GLN A 138 11.49 1.63 -2.00
CA GLN A 138 12.52 0.79 -1.39
C GLN A 138 12.54 1.03 0.10
N VAL A 139 13.02 0.04 0.85
CA VAL A 139 13.21 0.14 2.30
C VAL A 139 14.58 0.72 2.59
N TYR A 140 14.61 1.75 3.40
CA TYR A 140 15.81 2.40 3.89
C TYR A 140 15.92 2.29 5.40
N ALA A 141 17.15 2.33 5.89
CA ALA A 141 17.48 2.48 7.30
C ALA A 141 18.32 3.74 7.48
N SER A 142 17.97 4.57 8.47
CA SER A 142 18.79 5.68 8.94
C SER A 142 19.32 5.34 10.32
N ASN A 143 20.64 5.43 10.51
CA ASN A 143 21.26 5.27 11.82
C ASN A 143 20.91 6.48 12.70
N VAL A 144 20.43 6.21 13.90
CA VAL A 144 19.91 7.24 14.81
C VAL A 144 21.03 8.13 15.35
N GLU A 145 22.22 7.59 15.57
CA GLU A 145 23.33 8.35 16.14
C GLU A 145 24.02 9.26 15.12
N ILE A 146 24.31 8.75 13.93
CA ILE A 146 25.12 9.46 12.93
C ILE A 146 24.33 9.98 11.72
N GLY A 147 23.06 9.59 11.55
CA GLY A 147 22.23 10.00 10.42
C GLY A 147 22.65 9.39 9.07
N GLU A 148 23.43 8.30 9.09
CA GLU A 148 23.77 7.58 7.86
C GLU A 148 22.56 6.83 7.33
N VAL A 149 22.18 7.12 6.08
CA VAL A 149 21.08 6.47 5.39
C VAL A 149 21.60 5.44 4.41
N ARG A 150 21.04 4.22 4.46
CA ARG A 150 21.34 3.16 3.49
C ARG A 150 20.08 2.48 3.00
N SER A 151 20.10 2.00 1.77
CA SER A 151 19.06 1.12 1.25
C SER A 151 19.25 -0.30 1.78
N LEU A 152 18.17 -0.88 2.32
CA LEU A 152 18.12 -2.30 2.71
C LEU A 152 17.64 -3.19 1.57
N THR A 153 16.98 -2.60 0.56
CA THR A 153 16.46 -3.30 -0.62
C THR A 153 16.91 -2.60 -1.89
N PRO A 154 18.25 -2.49 -2.16
CA PRO A 154 18.72 -1.90 -3.39
C PRO A 154 18.25 -2.76 -4.56
N GLN A 155 17.57 -2.15 -5.54
CA GLN A 155 16.86 -2.87 -6.59
C GLN A 155 16.99 -2.18 -7.93
N ASP A 156 16.74 -2.95 -8.99
CA ASP A 156 16.66 -2.48 -10.36
C ASP A 156 15.40 -1.63 -10.59
N GLU A 157 15.37 -0.93 -11.72
CA GLU A 157 14.23 -0.11 -12.12
C GLU A 157 12.95 -0.95 -12.24
N GLY A 158 11.85 -0.45 -11.69
CA GLY A 158 10.55 -1.11 -11.68
C GLY A 158 10.32 -2.08 -10.52
N VAL A 159 11.36 -2.41 -9.75
CA VAL A 159 11.21 -3.27 -8.56
C VAL A 159 10.81 -2.44 -7.35
N ARG A 160 9.85 -2.96 -6.59
CA ARG A 160 9.32 -2.33 -5.37
C ARG A 160 9.54 -3.24 -4.17
N ALA A 161 9.72 -2.61 -3.02
CA ALA A 161 9.75 -3.29 -1.73
C ALA A 161 8.80 -2.63 -0.73
N THR A 162 8.32 -3.42 0.23
CA THR A 162 7.45 -3.00 1.33
C THR A 162 7.97 -3.58 2.63
N ILE A 163 7.70 -2.91 3.75
CA ILE A 163 7.99 -3.47 5.08
C ILE A 163 6.82 -4.37 5.46
N GLN A 164 7.11 -5.62 5.81
CA GLN A 164 6.12 -6.61 6.25
C GLN A 164 6.13 -6.79 7.76
N GLY A 165 7.27 -6.60 8.42
CA GLY A 165 7.37 -6.70 9.86
C GLY A 165 8.75 -6.47 10.42
N VAL A 166 8.77 -6.18 11.72
CA VAL A 166 9.94 -6.16 12.59
C VAL A 166 9.61 -6.97 13.85
N SER A 167 10.61 -7.54 14.50
CA SER A 167 10.42 -8.37 15.69
C SER A 167 11.45 -8.06 16.77
N ARG A 168 10.99 -8.02 18.03
CA ARG A 168 11.88 -7.88 19.19
C ARG A 168 12.74 -9.12 19.45
N SER A 169 12.33 -10.28 18.93
CA SER A 169 13.13 -11.51 19.03
C SER A 169 14.20 -11.63 17.94
N LYS A 170 14.12 -10.76 16.90
CA LYS A 170 15.03 -10.71 15.75
C LYS A 170 15.41 -9.26 15.47
N GLU A 171 16.05 -8.60 16.43
CA GLU A 171 16.27 -7.13 16.44
C GLU A 171 17.13 -6.61 15.28
N ASP A 172 17.98 -7.46 14.71
CA ASP A 172 18.85 -7.20 13.57
C ASP A 172 18.23 -7.58 12.21
N LYS A 173 16.97 -7.98 12.20
CA LYS A 173 16.26 -8.41 10.99
C LYS A 173 15.03 -7.54 10.71
N ILE A 174 14.71 -7.44 9.43
CA ILE A 174 13.45 -6.89 8.94
C ILE A 174 12.88 -7.83 7.88
N LEU A 175 11.58 -8.09 7.96
CA LEU A 175 10.88 -8.81 6.90
C LEU A 175 10.36 -7.82 5.87
N VAL A 176 10.72 -8.04 4.61
CA VAL A 176 10.30 -7.19 3.50
C VAL A 176 9.57 -8.02 2.44
N GLY A 177 8.62 -7.38 1.78
CA GLY A 177 8.03 -7.88 0.54
C GLY A 177 8.77 -7.27 -0.64
N SER A 178 9.09 -8.05 -1.68
CA SER A 178 9.70 -7.54 -2.91
C SER A 178 9.08 -8.21 -4.13
N ASN A 179 8.84 -7.44 -5.19
CA ASN A 179 8.30 -7.93 -6.46
C ASN A 179 9.39 -8.19 -7.51
N ASP A 180 10.63 -8.45 -7.08
CA ASP A 180 11.79 -8.66 -7.95
C ASP A 180 11.71 -9.91 -8.82
N ARG A 181 11.07 -10.98 -8.34
CA ARG A 181 10.83 -12.21 -9.11
C ARG A 181 9.65 -12.07 -10.07
N ASN A 182 8.58 -11.41 -9.63
CA ASN A 182 7.35 -11.24 -10.39
C ASN A 182 6.71 -9.89 -10.07
N ALA A 183 6.60 -9.02 -11.07
CA ALA A 183 6.10 -7.65 -10.91
C ALA A 183 4.69 -7.52 -10.32
N GLN A 184 3.90 -8.60 -10.30
CA GLN A 184 2.51 -8.60 -9.83
C GLN A 184 2.35 -8.99 -8.35
N VAL A 185 3.34 -9.66 -7.75
CA VAL A 185 3.26 -10.19 -6.39
C VAL A 185 4.52 -9.86 -5.60
N PHE A 186 4.41 -9.83 -4.29
CA PHE A 186 5.51 -9.56 -3.39
C PHE A 186 5.91 -10.83 -2.64
N ASP A 187 7.09 -11.36 -2.96
CA ASP A 187 7.71 -12.44 -2.20
C ASP A 187 8.24 -11.92 -0.87
N LEU A 188 8.33 -12.77 0.14
CA LEU A 188 8.86 -12.42 1.45
C LEU A 188 10.35 -12.71 1.55
N TYR A 189 11.09 -11.72 2.01
CA TYR A 189 12.53 -11.82 2.26
C TYR A 189 12.86 -11.34 3.66
N MET A 190 13.74 -12.08 4.33
CA MET A 190 14.42 -11.59 5.52
C MET A 190 15.66 -10.80 5.13
N VAL A 191 15.78 -9.58 5.61
CA VAL A 191 16.96 -8.74 5.39
C VAL A 191 17.69 -8.54 6.72
N ASP A 192 18.98 -8.86 6.75
CA ASP A 192 19.87 -8.49 7.83
C ASP A 192 20.16 -6.99 7.76
N THR A 193 19.81 -6.28 8.82
CA THR A 193 19.91 -4.82 8.82
C THR A 193 21.34 -4.31 9.02
N ALA A 194 22.26 -5.14 9.48
CA ALA A 194 23.68 -4.80 9.60
C ALA A 194 24.42 -5.01 8.28
N THR A 195 24.18 -6.12 7.59
CA THR A 195 24.92 -6.50 6.38
C THR A 195 24.19 -6.16 5.08
N GLY A 196 22.86 -6.05 5.09
CA GLY A 196 22.01 -5.93 3.92
C GLY A 196 21.80 -7.26 3.19
N GLU A 197 22.23 -8.39 3.77
CA GLU A 197 22.00 -9.71 3.20
C GLU A 197 20.49 -10.01 3.14
N LYS A 198 20.01 -10.38 1.96
CA LYS A 198 18.60 -10.68 1.68
C LYS A 198 18.42 -12.18 1.44
N THR A 199 17.59 -12.84 2.26
CA THR A 199 17.29 -14.28 2.16
C THR A 199 15.80 -14.48 1.87
N LEU A 200 15.46 -15.28 0.85
CA LEU A 200 14.07 -15.62 0.53
C LEU A 200 13.46 -16.44 1.68
N VAL A 201 12.34 -15.97 2.21
CA VAL A 201 11.53 -16.67 3.22
C VAL A 201 10.41 -17.45 2.56
N LYS A 202 9.65 -16.79 1.66
CA LYS A 202 8.53 -17.43 0.98
C LYS A 202 8.21 -16.78 -0.36
N GLU A 203 8.05 -17.59 -1.40
CA GLU A 203 7.51 -17.15 -2.68
C GLU A 203 6.00 -16.90 -2.57
N ASN A 204 5.54 -15.84 -3.24
CA ASN A 204 4.12 -15.50 -3.29
C ASN A 204 3.43 -16.20 -4.48
N PRO A 205 2.49 -17.11 -4.23
CA PRO A 205 1.77 -17.80 -5.31
C PRO A 205 0.65 -16.95 -5.94
N GLY A 206 0.34 -15.77 -5.38
CA GLY A 206 -0.73 -14.89 -5.82
C GLY A 206 -1.52 -14.24 -4.69
N TYR A 207 -1.00 -14.24 -3.47
CA TYR A 207 -1.62 -13.53 -2.35
C TYR A 207 -1.54 -12.02 -2.52
N ALA A 208 -2.61 -11.33 -2.17
CA ALA A 208 -2.66 -9.87 -2.11
C ALA A 208 -1.89 -9.31 -0.90
N GLY A 209 -1.71 -10.12 0.14
CA GLY A 209 -1.00 -9.76 1.36
C GLY A 209 -0.65 -10.98 2.20
N TRP A 210 0.05 -10.72 3.30
CA TRP A 210 0.54 -11.73 4.23
C TRP A 210 0.12 -11.39 5.66
N LEU A 211 -0.17 -12.41 6.45
CA LEU A 211 -0.22 -12.33 7.89
C LEU A 211 1.03 -13.00 8.46
N VAL A 212 1.84 -12.19 9.12
CA VAL A 212 3.14 -12.57 9.67
C VAL A 212 3.08 -12.44 11.18
N ASP A 213 3.57 -13.44 11.89
CA ASP A 213 3.56 -13.47 13.35
C ASP A 213 4.71 -12.66 13.99
N ASN A 214 4.76 -12.66 15.33
CA ASN A 214 5.75 -11.90 16.09
C ASN A 214 7.19 -12.41 15.91
N GLU A 215 7.37 -13.61 15.35
CA GLU A 215 8.66 -14.21 15.02
C GLU A 215 9.06 -13.98 13.56
N LEU A 216 8.33 -13.14 12.83
CA LEU A 216 8.49 -12.88 11.40
C LEU A 216 8.28 -14.12 10.53
N GLU A 217 7.50 -15.09 11.03
CA GLU A 217 7.12 -16.25 10.24
C GLU A 217 5.78 -15.98 9.53
N PRO A 218 5.68 -16.18 8.20
CA PRO A 218 4.41 -16.07 7.51
C PRO A 218 3.49 -17.19 7.95
N ARG A 219 2.27 -16.83 8.39
CA ARG A 219 1.29 -17.78 8.89
C ARG A 219 0.13 -17.99 7.92
N PHE A 220 -0.33 -16.94 7.27
CA PHE A 220 -1.45 -16.96 6.34
C PHE A 220 -1.21 -16.03 5.14
N GLY A 221 -1.86 -16.36 4.02
CA GLY A 221 -1.99 -15.50 2.87
C GLY A 221 -3.36 -14.83 2.83
N MET A 222 -3.43 -13.63 2.28
CA MET A 222 -4.68 -12.92 2.00
C MET A 222 -4.98 -13.04 0.51
N MET A 223 -6.06 -13.70 0.13
CA MET A 223 -6.47 -13.90 -1.26
C MET A 223 -7.74 -13.11 -1.56
N GLN A 224 -7.75 -12.44 -2.70
CA GLN A 224 -8.98 -11.82 -3.18
C GLN A 224 -10.01 -12.91 -3.54
N ALA A 225 -11.20 -12.83 -2.94
CA ALA A 225 -12.28 -13.75 -3.21
C ALA A 225 -13.07 -13.35 -4.47
N PRO A 226 -13.70 -14.29 -5.19
CA PRO A 226 -14.65 -13.95 -6.24
C PRO A 226 -15.75 -13.03 -5.70
N GLY A 227 -16.02 -11.94 -6.42
CA GLY A 227 -17.04 -10.96 -6.01
C GLY A 227 -16.54 -9.80 -5.17
N GLY A 228 -15.23 -9.71 -4.89
CA GLY A 228 -14.60 -8.53 -4.27
C GLY A 228 -14.34 -8.64 -2.77
N GLY A 229 -14.61 -9.79 -2.15
CA GLY A 229 -14.22 -10.08 -0.76
C GLY A 229 -12.77 -10.49 -0.62
N MET A 230 -12.38 -10.90 0.59
CA MET A 230 -11.04 -11.36 0.94
C MET A 230 -11.13 -12.68 1.71
N ASN A 231 -10.28 -13.64 1.38
CA ASN A 231 -10.10 -14.87 2.14
C ASN A 231 -8.74 -14.86 2.84
N ILE A 232 -8.71 -15.21 4.10
CA ILE A 232 -7.48 -15.52 4.82
C ILE A 232 -7.31 -17.04 4.71
N VAL A 233 -6.20 -17.47 4.12
CA VAL A 233 -5.94 -18.88 3.81
C VAL A 233 -4.61 -19.33 4.40
N ASP A 234 -4.52 -20.59 4.78
CA ASP A 234 -3.24 -21.21 5.07
C ASP A 234 -2.45 -21.53 3.79
N PHE A 235 -1.28 -22.16 3.92
CA PHE A 235 -0.42 -22.46 2.78
C PHE A 235 -0.74 -23.77 2.08
N ASP A 236 -1.69 -24.54 2.59
CA ASP A 236 -2.29 -25.71 1.95
C ASP A 236 -3.53 -25.32 1.13
N GLY A 237 -4.00 -24.06 1.28
CA GLY A 237 -5.14 -23.49 0.56
C GLY A 237 -6.46 -23.60 1.32
N GLU A 238 -6.43 -24.04 2.57
CA GLU A 238 -7.62 -24.08 3.41
C GLU A 238 -7.98 -22.67 3.88
N VAL A 239 -9.28 -22.34 3.83
CA VAL A 239 -9.79 -21.03 4.22
C VAL A 239 -9.98 -20.98 5.72
N LEU A 240 -9.16 -20.19 6.41
CA LEU A 240 -9.34 -19.89 7.81
C LEU A 240 -10.52 -18.94 8.03
N MET A 241 -10.67 -17.93 7.16
CA MET A 241 -11.69 -16.90 7.31
C MET A 241 -12.09 -16.31 5.97
N GLU A 242 -13.40 -16.15 5.79
CA GLU A 242 -13.99 -15.41 4.68
C GLU A 242 -14.40 -14.01 5.13
N ILE A 243 -14.04 -12.99 4.34
CA ILE A 243 -14.45 -11.60 4.52
C ILE A 243 -15.27 -11.22 3.28
N PRO A 244 -16.59 -11.04 3.40
CA PRO A 244 -17.46 -10.67 2.28
C PRO A 244 -17.08 -9.31 1.68
N ALA A 245 -17.53 -9.06 0.44
CA ALA A 245 -17.22 -7.83 -0.27
C ALA A 245 -17.69 -6.56 0.48
N GLU A 246 -18.86 -6.62 1.09
CA GLU A 246 -19.46 -5.54 1.88
C GLU A 246 -18.63 -5.18 3.12
N ASP A 247 -17.90 -6.14 3.69
CA ASP A 247 -17.08 -5.97 4.88
C ASP A 247 -15.59 -5.78 4.58
N SER A 248 -15.16 -5.91 3.33
CA SER A 248 -13.74 -5.97 2.95
C SER A 248 -12.97 -4.67 3.20
N LEU A 249 -13.64 -3.53 3.32
CA LEU A 249 -13.03 -2.25 3.64
C LEU A 249 -12.93 -1.99 5.16
N THR A 250 -13.76 -2.65 5.94
CA THR A 250 -13.91 -2.40 7.37
C THR A 250 -13.48 -3.58 8.23
N THR A 251 -13.16 -4.72 7.62
CA THR A 251 -12.64 -5.91 8.31
C THR A 251 -11.19 -6.16 7.93
N ASN A 252 -10.27 -5.96 8.89
CA ASN A 252 -8.83 -6.09 8.64
C ASN A 252 -8.11 -6.68 9.85
N PRO A 253 -7.31 -7.76 9.66
CA PRO A 253 -6.36 -8.24 10.65
C PRO A 253 -5.16 -7.27 10.72
N PHE A 254 -4.57 -7.08 11.91
CA PHE A 254 -3.43 -6.18 12.05
C PHE A 254 -2.28 -6.68 12.92
N GLY A 255 -2.40 -7.83 13.56
CA GLY A 255 -1.29 -8.42 14.31
C GLY A 255 -1.69 -9.64 15.11
N PHE A 256 -0.70 -10.38 15.54
CA PHE A 256 -0.85 -11.54 16.42
C PHE A 256 -0.77 -11.11 17.89
N ASP A 257 -1.38 -11.90 18.76
CA ASP A 257 -1.14 -11.79 20.19
C ASP A 257 0.26 -12.33 20.57
N ALA A 258 0.68 -12.15 21.81
CA ALA A 258 2.01 -12.55 22.27
C ALA A 258 2.27 -14.07 22.16
N SER A 259 1.22 -14.90 22.11
CA SER A 259 1.34 -16.35 21.95
C SER A 259 1.45 -16.81 20.50
N ASN A 260 1.13 -15.94 19.54
CA ASN A 260 0.95 -16.25 18.12
C ASN A 260 -0.20 -17.27 17.84
N GLU A 261 -1.09 -17.47 18.81
CA GLU A 261 -2.25 -18.37 18.67
C GLU A 261 -3.51 -17.62 18.22
N HIS A 262 -3.49 -16.30 18.30
CA HIS A 262 -4.64 -15.47 17.94
C HIS A 262 -4.21 -14.26 17.12
N VAL A 263 -5.16 -13.74 16.32
CA VAL A 263 -5.01 -12.50 15.54
C VAL A 263 -5.96 -11.44 16.10
N TYR A 264 -5.46 -10.25 16.31
CA TYR A 264 -6.27 -9.06 16.53
C TYR A 264 -6.76 -8.51 15.20
N MET A 265 -8.03 -8.18 15.11
CA MET A 265 -8.60 -7.56 13.93
C MET A 265 -9.74 -6.61 14.26
N VAL A 266 -9.97 -5.66 13.38
CA VAL A 266 -11.22 -4.93 13.30
C VAL A 266 -12.15 -5.77 12.44
N ASP A 267 -13.37 -6.06 12.90
CA ASP A 267 -14.32 -6.98 12.25
C ASP A 267 -15.72 -6.39 12.21
N SER A 268 -16.24 -6.14 11.01
CA SER A 268 -17.61 -5.65 10.77
C SER A 268 -18.57 -6.76 10.34
N ARG A 269 -18.11 -7.99 10.13
CA ARG A 269 -18.94 -9.08 9.62
C ARG A 269 -20.15 -9.35 10.52
N GLY A 270 -21.34 -9.24 9.91
CA GLY A 270 -22.60 -9.43 10.62
C GLY A 270 -22.91 -8.35 11.68
N ARG A 271 -22.29 -7.18 11.58
CA ARG A 271 -22.43 -6.04 12.49
C ARG A 271 -22.77 -4.77 11.71
N ASP A 272 -23.44 -3.82 12.37
CA ASP A 272 -23.66 -2.47 11.85
C ASP A 272 -22.39 -1.60 11.99
N LYS A 273 -21.55 -1.93 12.97
CA LYS A 273 -20.29 -1.24 13.29
C LYS A 273 -19.18 -2.26 13.51
N ALA A 274 -17.97 -1.89 13.14
CA ALA A 274 -16.82 -2.75 13.37
C ALA A 274 -16.48 -2.83 14.87
N ALA A 275 -16.05 -4.01 15.29
CA ALA A 275 -15.56 -4.28 16.64
C ALA A 275 -14.08 -4.67 16.59
N LEU A 276 -13.34 -4.35 17.63
CA LEU A 276 -12.03 -4.91 17.88
C LEU A 276 -12.21 -6.30 18.47
N VAL A 277 -11.72 -7.31 17.76
CA VAL A 277 -11.87 -8.72 18.15
C VAL A 277 -10.53 -9.44 18.21
N LYS A 278 -10.52 -10.53 18.94
CA LYS A 278 -9.45 -11.53 18.97
C LYS A 278 -9.97 -12.81 18.34
N VAL A 279 -9.24 -13.34 17.37
CA VAL A 279 -9.65 -14.48 16.54
C VAL A 279 -8.64 -15.59 16.66
N SER A 280 -9.11 -16.82 16.81
CA SER A 280 -8.28 -18.04 16.82
C SER A 280 -7.61 -18.28 15.47
N THR A 281 -6.32 -18.63 15.48
CA THR A 281 -5.59 -19.03 14.26
C THR A 281 -5.83 -20.51 13.89
N GLU A 282 -6.53 -21.27 14.73
CA GLU A 282 -6.84 -22.67 14.47
C GLU A 282 -8.07 -22.83 13.57
N ASP A 283 -9.12 -22.03 13.83
CA ASP A 283 -10.43 -22.20 13.18
C ASP A 283 -11.10 -20.89 12.72
N GLY A 284 -10.44 -19.75 12.89
CA GLY A 284 -10.97 -18.44 12.49
C GLY A 284 -12.14 -17.94 13.35
N SER A 285 -12.45 -18.59 14.47
CA SER A 285 -13.53 -18.18 15.37
C SER A 285 -13.15 -16.96 16.21
N ILE A 286 -14.13 -16.08 16.50
CA ILE A 286 -13.94 -14.98 17.43
C ILE A 286 -13.93 -15.56 18.85
N VAL A 287 -12.80 -15.44 19.54
CA VAL A 287 -12.63 -15.89 20.92
C VAL A 287 -12.95 -14.78 21.93
N GLU A 288 -12.83 -13.51 21.53
CA GLU A 288 -13.09 -12.37 22.39
C GLU A 288 -13.52 -11.14 21.57
N VAL A 289 -14.51 -10.40 22.04
CA VAL A 289 -14.83 -9.04 21.59
C VAL A 289 -14.22 -8.09 22.60
N ILE A 290 -13.12 -7.44 22.21
CA ILE A 290 -12.33 -6.56 23.10
C ILE A 290 -13.01 -5.21 23.26
N ALA A 291 -13.50 -4.65 22.16
CA ALA A 291 -14.21 -3.37 22.16
C ALA A 291 -15.21 -3.32 21.01
N GLU A 292 -16.40 -2.80 21.30
CA GLU A 292 -17.43 -2.52 20.31
C GLU A 292 -18.00 -1.12 20.59
N PRO A 293 -18.02 -0.20 19.61
CA PRO A 293 -18.47 1.16 19.83
C PRO A 293 -19.99 1.25 19.90
N ASP A 294 -20.52 2.07 20.80
CA ASP A 294 -21.96 2.27 20.97
C ASP A 294 -22.58 3.10 19.84
N LYS A 295 -21.82 4.02 19.21
CA LYS A 295 -22.38 5.06 18.32
C LYS A 295 -21.82 5.12 16.91
N ALA A 296 -20.54 4.83 16.70
CA ALA A 296 -19.88 4.92 15.40
C ALA A 296 -18.64 4.02 15.34
N ASP A 297 -18.19 3.73 14.14
CA ASP A 297 -16.93 3.04 13.90
C ASP A 297 -15.74 3.92 14.27
#